data_f4e4ea278cc9222edc1ee4dda3395a20
#
_entry.id   f4e4ea278cc9222edc1ee4dda3395a20
#
_cell.length_a   1.000
_cell.length_b   1.000
_cell.length_c   1.000
_cell.angle_alpha   90.00
_cell.angle_beta   90.00
_cell.angle_gamma   90.00
#
_symmetry.space_group_name_H-M   'P 1'
#
loop_
_entity.id
_entity.type
_entity.pdbx_description
1 polymer ?
#
loop_
_entity_poly.entity_id
_entity_poly.type
_entity_poly.pdbx_seq_one_letter_code
_entity_poly.pdbx_strand_id
1 'polypeptide(L)'
;MKYNYNQKWRYERKLRGLPNNLKRILIDNSSLTKRIIGNKSNHVKLISSHISLTSRFDNSSKKYSLIRKVELKGNLDKSIKAVSYTPVHTIKGSINHIKYLKEKSLATILFRNHSFIKYAINYCLREDDVLRVTLFKKNKTIIRVEEAFPIKNNYD
;
A
#
# COMPACT_ATOMS: atom_id res chain seq x y z
N MET A 1 -14.48 -6.70 -13.15
CA MET A 1 -13.90 -7.78 -12.31
C MET A 1 -14.92 -8.13 -11.25
N LYS A 2 -15.51 -9.33 -11.27
CA LYS A 2 -16.46 -9.78 -10.25
C LYS A 2 -15.71 -9.93 -8.93
N TYR A 3 -16.05 -9.13 -7.95
CA TYR A 3 -15.60 -9.30 -6.55
C TYR A 3 -15.97 -10.72 -6.13
N ASN A 4 -14.97 -11.54 -5.86
CA ASN A 4 -15.22 -12.89 -5.42
C ASN A 4 -15.68 -12.83 -3.97
N TYR A 5 -16.98 -13.00 -3.71
CA TYR A 5 -17.61 -12.97 -2.38
C TYR A 5 -16.85 -13.85 -1.36
N ASN A 6 -16.27 -14.96 -1.81
CA ASN A 6 -15.45 -15.85 -0.99
C ASN A 6 -14.16 -15.21 -0.45
N GLN A 7 -13.59 -14.21 -1.13
CA GLN A 7 -12.43 -13.50 -0.61
C GLN A 7 -12.82 -12.56 0.55
N LYS A 8 -13.97 -11.88 0.48
CA LYS A 8 -14.44 -10.99 1.54
C LYS A 8 -14.57 -11.72 2.88
N TRP A 9 -15.16 -12.90 2.90
CA TRP A 9 -15.31 -13.72 4.10
C TRP A 9 -13.97 -14.16 4.71
N ARG A 10 -12.97 -14.49 3.90
CA ARG A 10 -11.62 -14.81 4.39
C ARG A 10 -10.94 -13.60 5.05
N TYR A 11 -11.15 -12.40 4.53
CA TYR A 11 -10.59 -11.17 5.09
C TYR A 11 -11.25 -10.81 6.41
N GLU A 12 -12.57 -10.84 6.49
CA GLU A 12 -13.32 -10.54 7.71
C GLU A 12 -12.94 -11.49 8.85
N ARG A 13 -12.69 -12.77 8.56
CA ARG A 13 -12.24 -13.75 9.55
C ARG A 13 -10.85 -13.41 10.11
N LYS A 14 -9.92 -12.99 9.27
CA LYS A 14 -8.56 -12.57 9.68
C LYS A 14 -8.55 -11.27 10.49
N LEU A 15 -9.54 -10.41 10.31
CA LEU A 15 -9.65 -9.13 11.01
C LEU A 15 -10.56 -9.20 12.25
N ARG A 16 -11.05 -10.40 12.62
CA ARG A 16 -11.86 -10.60 13.80
C ARG A 16 -11.07 -10.21 15.06
N GLY A 17 -11.70 -9.46 15.97
CA GLY A 17 -11.04 -8.99 17.20
C GLY A 17 -10.32 -7.65 17.10
N LEU A 18 -10.12 -7.10 15.90
CA LEU A 18 -9.52 -5.77 15.75
C LEU A 18 -10.54 -4.65 16.06
N PRO A 19 -10.07 -3.44 16.47
CA PRO A 19 -10.92 -2.26 16.63
C PRO A 19 -11.68 -1.92 15.34
N ASN A 20 -12.93 -1.45 15.48
CA ASN A 20 -13.80 -1.17 14.32
C ASN A 20 -13.27 -0.06 13.42
N ASN A 21 -12.67 0.99 13.99
CA ASN A 21 -12.03 2.08 13.24
C ASN A 21 -10.88 1.56 12.38
N LEU A 22 -10.01 0.70 12.93
CA LEU A 22 -8.94 0.05 12.18
C LEU A 22 -9.49 -0.85 11.06
N LYS A 23 -10.52 -1.65 11.34
CA LYS A 23 -11.17 -2.49 10.31
C LYS A 23 -11.69 -1.66 9.14
N ARG A 24 -12.33 -0.51 9.41
CA ARG A 24 -12.84 0.39 8.36
C ARG A 24 -11.72 0.85 7.43
N ILE A 25 -10.55 1.21 7.97
CA ILE A 25 -9.39 1.63 7.18
C ILE A 25 -8.79 0.48 6.38
N LEU A 26 -8.66 -0.70 7.00
CA LEU A 26 -8.09 -1.88 6.33
C LEU A 26 -8.91 -2.35 5.13
N ILE A 27 -10.25 -2.27 5.24
CA ILE A 27 -11.19 -2.73 4.20
C ILE A 27 -11.42 -1.65 3.13
N ASP A 28 -11.15 -0.38 3.46
CA ASP A 28 -11.39 0.73 2.54
C ASP A 28 -10.60 0.59 1.24
N ASN A 29 -11.32 0.70 0.13
CA ASN A 29 -10.77 0.64 -1.21
C ASN A 29 -10.28 2.00 -1.74
N SER A 30 -10.51 3.09 -1.01
CA SER A 30 -10.03 4.43 -1.37
C SER A 30 -8.52 4.60 -1.10
N SER A 31 -8.00 5.75 -1.47
CA SER A 31 -6.61 6.10 -1.15
C SER A 31 -6.43 6.27 0.36
N LEU A 32 -5.63 5.41 0.98
CA LEU A 32 -5.25 5.50 2.38
C LEU A 32 -4.69 6.89 2.72
N THR A 33 -3.82 7.40 1.86
CA THR A 33 -3.21 8.72 2.04
C THR A 33 -4.26 9.82 2.11
N LYS A 34 -5.24 9.81 1.19
CA LYS A 34 -6.33 10.79 1.17
C LYS A 34 -7.19 10.71 2.44
N ARG A 35 -7.43 9.51 2.94
CA ARG A 35 -8.26 9.30 4.13
C ARG A 35 -7.56 9.75 5.42
N ILE A 36 -6.28 9.41 5.59
CA ILE A 36 -5.53 9.70 6.83
C ILE A 36 -5.01 11.14 6.84
N ILE A 37 -4.57 11.65 5.70
CA ILE A 37 -3.88 12.93 5.59
C ILE A 37 -4.81 14.03 5.08
N GLY A 38 -5.95 13.66 4.48
CA GLY A 38 -6.82 14.61 3.77
C GLY A 38 -6.06 15.23 2.59
N ASN A 39 -6.27 16.52 2.36
CA ASN A 39 -5.62 17.26 1.27
C ASN A 39 -4.26 17.88 1.66
N LYS A 40 -3.76 17.63 2.86
CA LYS A 40 -2.50 18.22 3.35
C LYS A 40 -1.33 17.33 2.93
N SER A 41 -0.45 17.85 2.07
CA SER A 41 0.72 17.15 1.53
C SER A 41 1.83 16.85 2.56
N ASN A 42 1.81 17.47 3.73
CA ASN A 42 2.92 17.53 4.68
C ASN A 42 3.04 16.33 5.62
N HIS A 43 2.33 15.23 5.36
CA HIS A 43 2.30 14.08 6.26
C HIS A 43 2.86 12.78 5.67
N VAL A 44 3.44 12.85 4.48
CA VAL A 44 4.19 11.74 3.87
C VAL A 44 5.67 12.05 4.00
N LYS A 45 6.37 11.29 4.84
CA LYS A 45 7.82 11.39 4.99
C LYS A 45 8.49 10.27 4.19
N LEU A 46 9.34 10.64 3.25
CA LEU A 46 10.18 9.69 2.53
C LEU A 46 11.32 9.23 3.44
N ILE A 47 11.44 7.93 3.67
CA ILE A 47 12.53 7.32 4.45
C ILE A 47 13.65 6.88 3.53
N SER A 48 13.32 6.17 2.44
CA SER A 48 14.31 5.76 1.45
C SER A 48 13.66 5.48 0.09
N SER A 49 14.46 5.65 -0.96
CA SER A 49 14.09 5.24 -2.32
C SER A 49 15.35 4.75 -3.03
N HIS A 50 15.40 3.46 -3.39
CA HIS A 50 16.56 2.84 -4.02
C HIS A 50 16.15 1.65 -4.88
N ILE A 51 17.02 1.22 -5.77
CA ILE A 51 16.83 0.02 -6.59
C ILE A 51 17.58 -1.13 -5.93
N SER A 52 16.90 -2.26 -5.74
CA SER A 52 17.49 -3.48 -5.20
C SER A 52 16.83 -4.72 -5.78
N LEU A 53 17.54 -5.84 -5.68
CA LEU A 53 17.04 -7.15 -6.07
C LEU A 53 16.10 -7.69 -4.99
N THR A 54 14.89 -8.12 -5.37
CA THR A 54 13.89 -8.64 -4.43
C THR A 54 13.09 -9.80 -5.00
N SER A 55 12.69 -10.74 -4.13
CA SER A 55 11.78 -11.86 -4.43
C SER A 55 10.32 -11.57 -4.02
N ARG A 56 9.96 -10.31 -3.71
CA ARG A 56 8.63 -9.95 -3.19
C ARG A 56 7.46 -10.18 -4.14
N PHE A 57 7.71 -10.38 -5.42
CA PHE A 57 6.67 -10.66 -6.42
C PHE A 57 6.48 -12.15 -6.68
N ASP A 58 7.56 -12.92 -6.55
CA ASP A 58 7.60 -14.35 -6.84
C ASP A 58 8.74 -14.95 -6.03
N ASN A 59 8.46 -16.00 -5.27
CA ASN A 59 9.47 -16.68 -4.46
C ASN A 59 10.52 -17.42 -5.30
N SER A 60 10.20 -17.73 -6.56
CA SER A 60 11.06 -18.44 -7.49
C SER A 60 12.03 -17.52 -8.25
N SER A 61 11.74 -16.23 -8.34
CA SER A 61 12.55 -15.29 -9.12
C SER A 61 12.79 -13.96 -8.41
N LYS A 62 14.04 -13.52 -8.40
CA LYS A 62 14.41 -12.18 -7.94
C LYS A 62 14.33 -11.19 -9.09
N LYS A 63 13.79 -9.98 -8.83
CA LYS A 63 13.69 -8.89 -9.80
C LYS A 63 14.23 -7.59 -9.24
N TYR A 64 14.96 -6.84 -10.05
CA TYR A 64 15.33 -5.47 -9.70
C TYR A 64 14.07 -4.64 -9.59
N SER A 65 13.88 -4.01 -8.44
CA SER A 65 12.71 -3.20 -8.14
C SER A 65 13.12 -1.88 -7.50
N LEU A 66 12.41 -0.82 -7.85
CA LEU A 66 12.43 0.42 -7.10
C LEU A 66 11.67 0.16 -5.80
N ILE A 67 12.39 0.21 -4.69
CA ILE A 67 11.87 0.06 -3.34
C ILE A 67 11.78 1.44 -2.72
N ARG A 68 10.56 1.83 -2.33
CA ARG A 68 10.30 3.13 -1.72
C ARG A 68 9.64 2.92 -0.36
N LYS A 69 10.27 3.43 0.71
CA LYS A 69 9.78 3.39 2.08
C LYS A 69 9.32 4.77 2.51
N VAL A 70 8.13 4.86 3.06
CA VAL A 70 7.54 6.10 3.57
C VAL A 70 6.86 5.88 4.91
N GLU A 71 6.70 6.97 5.65
CA GLU A 71 5.84 7.06 6.83
C GLU A 71 4.68 8.01 6.55
N LEU A 72 3.48 7.58 6.93
CA LEU A 72 2.25 8.35 6.87
C LEU A 72 1.83 8.69 8.29
N LYS A 73 1.89 9.95 8.69
CA LYS A 73 1.60 10.36 10.07
C LYS A 73 0.18 10.89 10.22
N GLY A 74 -0.18 11.97 9.56
CA GLY A 74 -1.48 12.64 9.76
C GLY A 74 -1.72 12.99 11.22
N ASN A 75 -2.94 12.79 11.70
CA ASN A 75 -3.35 12.96 13.08
C ASN A 75 -3.19 11.69 13.93
N LEU A 76 -2.51 10.68 13.41
CA LEU A 76 -2.31 9.42 14.09
C LEU A 76 -1.28 9.54 15.24
N ASP A 77 -1.46 8.78 16.32
CA ASP A 77 -0.49 8.70 17.41
C ASP A 77 0.82 8.09 16.92
N LYS A 78 0.72 6.99 16.17
CA LYS A 78 1.84 6.30 15.54
C LYS A 78 1.71 6.35 14.01
N SER A 79 2.82 6.56 13.31
CA SER A 79 2.83 6.56 11.85
C SER A 79 2.54 5.18 11.26
N ILE A 80 1.87 5.16 10.10
CA ILE A 80 1.75 3.97 9.27
C ILE A 80 3.01 3.90 8.41
N LYS A 81 3.74 2.79 8.49
CA LYS A 81 4.90 2.52 7.65
C LYS A 81 4.46 1.83 6.36
N ALA A 82 4.85 2.36 5.23
CA ALA A 82 4.52 1.78 3.94
C ALA A 82 5.77 1.55 3.10
N VAL A 83 5.80 0.39 2.42
CA VAL A 83 6.87 0.03 1.48
C VAL A 83 6.23 -0.32 0.15
N SER A 84 6.67 0.31 -0.93
CA SER A 84 6.26 -0.06 -2.28
C SER A 84 7.41 -0.66 -3.07
N TYR A 85 7.08 -1.66 -3.88
CA TYR A 85 7.99 -2.37 -4.76
C TYR A 85 7.47 -2.24 -6.19
N THR A 86 8.27 -1.67 -7.08
CA THR A 86 7.93 -1.52 -8.51
C THR A 86 9.03 -2.12 -9.37
N PRO A 87 8.76 -3.18 -10.14
CA PRO A 87 9.77 -3.79 -11.00
C PRO A 87 10.33 -2.77 -11.99
N VAL A 88 11.66 -2.63 -12.04
CA VAL A 88 12.34 -1.58 -12.82
C VAL A 88 12.00 -1.66 -14.31
N HIS A 89 11.92 -2.88 -14.87
CA HIS A 89 11.60 -3.10 -16.28
C HIS A 89 10.21 -2.62 -16.69
N THR A 90 9.30 -2.40 -15.70
CA THR A 90 7.94 -1.91 -15.95
C THR A 90 7.80 -0.39 -15.79
N ILE A 91 8.83 0.30 -15.30
CA ILE A 91 8.81 1.76 -15.08
C ILE A 91 9.00 2.47 -16.41
N LYS A 92 7.91 2.66 -17.16
CA LYS A 92 7.87 3.32 -18.48
C LYS A 92 6.66 4.24 -18.58
N GLY A 93 6.71 5.23 -19.47
CA GLY A 93 5.61 6.14 -19.76
C GLY A 93 5.08 6.85 -18.52
N SER A 94 3.77 6.78 -18.28
CA SER A 94 3.09 7.44 -17.15
C SER A 94 3.57 6.98 -15.76
N ILE A 95 4.18 5.79 -15.66
CA ILE A 95 4.70 5.24 -14.40
C ILE A 95 6.09 5.79 -14.08
N ASN A 96 6.78 6.39 -15.05
CA ASN A 96 8.13 6.91 -14.84
C ASN A 96 8.21 7.96 -13.72
N HIS A 97 7.12 8.69 -13.47
CA HIS A 97 7.03 9.66 -12.37
C HIS A 97 7.22 9.04 -10.97
N ILE A 98 7.10 7.72 -10.82
CA ILE A 98 7.33 7.04 -9.53
C ILE A 98 8.75 7.26 -9.00
N LYS A 99 9.73 7.42 -9.89
CA LYS A 99 11.13 7.69 -9.53
C LYS A 99 11.32 9.05 -8.84
N TYR A 100 10.43 10.00 -9.12
CA TYR A 100 10.55 11.41 -8.72
C TYR A 100 9.48 11.83 -7.69
N LEU A 101 8.77 10.87 -7.10
CA LEU A 101 7.68 11.17 -6.14
C LEU A 101 8.17 11.92 -4.89
N LYS A 102 9.44 11.74 -4.49
CA LYS A 102 9.96 12.29 -3.22
C LYS A 102 8.96 12.03 -2.07
N GLU A 103 8.45 13.08 -1.44
CA GLU A 103 7.45 13.02 -0.37
C GLU A 103 5.99 12.97 -0.85
N LYS A 104 5.75 12.94 -2.16
CA LYS A 104 4.39 12.79 -2.69
C LYS A 104 3.88 11.37 -2.51
N SER A 105 2.59 11.23 -2.31
CA SER A 105 1.94 9.93 -2.17
C SER A 105 2.00 9.10 -3.46
N LEU A 106 2.27 7.80 -3.34
CA LEU A 106 2.14 6.85 -4.46
C LEU A 106 0.70 6.80 -5.00
N ALA A 107 -0.28 7.12 -4.17
CA ALA A 107 -1.69 7.19 -4.56
C ALA A 107 -1.93 8.14 -5.75
N THR A 108 -1.13 9.18 -5.91
CA THR A 108 -1.21 10.10 -7.05
C THR A 108 -0.99 9.40 -8.40
N ILE A 109 -0.21 8.32 -8.41
CA ILE A 109 0.03 7.50 -9.61
C ILE A 109 -1.00 6.37 -9.70
N LEU A 110 -1.26 5.67 -8.59
CA LEU A 110 -2.12 4.49 -8.59
C LEU A 110 -3.57 4.81 -8.94
N PHE A 111 -4.08 5.94 -8.44
CA PHE A 111 -5.50 6.32 -8.59
C PHE A 111 -5.75 7.39 -9.67
N ARG A 112 -4.70 7.88 -10.33
CA ARG A 112 -4.85 8.84 -11.43
C ARG A 112 -5.55 8.17 -12.61
N ASN A 113 -6.70 8.73 -13.02
CA ASN A 113 -7.49 8.25 -14.16
C ASN A 113 -7.85 6.76 -14.10
N HIS A 114 -8.07 6.22 -12.89
CA HIS A 114 -8.36 4.79 -12.68
C HIS A 114 -7.36 3.86 -13.37
N SER A 115 -6.09 4.27 -13.44
CA SER A 115 -5.09 3.57 -14.26
C SER A 115 -4.64 2.23 -13.68
N PHE A 116 -4.71 2.07 -12.36
CA PHE A 116 -4.40 0.81 -11.68
C PHE A 116 -5.64 0.23 -11.01
N ILE A 117 -5.78 -1.09 -11.07
CA ILE A 117 -6.79 -1.83 -10.32
C ILE A 117 -6.14 -2.54 -9.15
N LYS A 118 -6.83 -2.62 -8.01
CA LYS A 118 -6.45 -3.51 -6.91
C LYS A 118 -6.70 -4.95 -7.37
N TYR A 119 -5.62 -5.68 -7.59
CA TYR A 119 -5.65 -7.04 -8.11
C TYR A 119 -5.78 -8.08 -7.00
N ALA A 120 -5.07 -7.88 -5.90
CA ALA A 120 -5.14 -8.74 -4.72
C ALA A 120 -4.84 -7.95 -3.46
N ILE A 121 -5.47 -8.36 -2.35
CA ILE A 121 -5.20 -7.83 -1.00
C ILE A 121 -5.01 -9.03 -0.08
N ASN A 122 -4.04 -8.95 0.82
CA ASN A 122 -3.83 -9.93 1.87
C ASN A 122 -3.50 -9.20 3.19
N TYR A 123 -3.83 -9.85 4.31
CA TYR A 123 -3.57 -9.32 5.65
C TYR A 123 -2.78 -10.34 6.45
N CYS A 124 -1.82 -9.83 7.23
CA CYS A 124 -1.07 -10.60 8.22
C CYS A 124 -1.17 -9.87 9.56
N LEU A 125 -1.82 -10.52 10.53
CA LEU A 125 -1.89 -10.02 11.89
C LEU A 125 -0.56 -10.31 12.59
N ARG A 126 0.05 -9.29 13.17
CA ARG A 126 1.25 -9.36 13.99
C ARG A 126 0.93 -8.84 15.39
N GLU A 127 1.86 -8.95 16.32
CA GLU A 127 1.65 -8.59 17.72
C GLU A 127 1.19 -7.13 17.92
N ASP A 128 1.87 -6.18 17.27
CA ASP A 128 1.64 -4.75 17.43
C ASP A 128 0.96 -4.07 16.24
N ASP A 129 0.87 -4.74 15.11
CA ASP A 129 0.33 -4.16 13.88
C ASP A 129 -0.36 -5.17 12.98
N VAL A 130 -1.09 -4.65 12.00
CA VAL A 130 -1.63 -5.42 10.88
C VAL A 130 -0.89 -5.04 9.62
N LEU A 131 -0.21 -6.00 9.00
CA LEU A 131 0.39 -5.82 7.69
C LEU A 131 -0.67 -6.05 6.61
N ARG A 132 -0.97 -5.02 5.82
CA ARG A 132 -1.76 -5.12 4.59
C ARG A 132 -0.81 -5.18 3.40
N VAL A 133 -0.98 -6.18 2.56
CA VAL A 133 -0.25 -6.31 1.29
C VAL A 133 -1.24 -6.16 0.16
N THR A 134 -1.06 -5.14 -0.67
CA THR A 134 -1.92 -4.87 -1.83
C THR A 134 -1.10 -4.97 -3.11
N LEU A 135 -1.61 -5.70 -4.10
CA LEU A 135 -1.07 -5.73 -5.45
C LEU A 135 -1.94 -4.84 -6.34
N PHE A 136 -1.34 -3.85 -6.95
CA PHE A 136 -1.96 -2.99 -7.97
C PHE A 136 -1.47 -3.41 -9.34
N LYS A 137 -2.39 -3.57 -10.28
CA LYS A 137 -2.10 -4.03 -11.65
C LYS A 137 -2.57 -3.02 -12.69
N LYS A 138 -1.70 -2.74 -13.66
CA LYS A 138 -2.03 -2.03 -14.90
C LYS A 138 -1.27 -2.71 -16.04
N ASN A 139 -2.00 -3.30 -16.99
CA ASN A 139 -1.42 -4.11 -18.06
C ASN A 139 -0.48 -5.20 -17.49
N LYS A 140 0.79 -5.19 -17.88
CA LYS A 140 1.84 -6.11 -17.39
C LYS A 140 2.55 -5.61 -16.12
N THR A 141 2.26 -4.40 -15.66
CA THR A 141 2.90 -3.81 -14.47
C THR A 141 2.14 -4.22 -13.23
N ILE A 142 2.86 -4.74 -12.24
CA ILE A 142 2.35 -5.01 -10.89
C ILE A 142 3.17 -4.19 -9.92
N ILE A 143 2.51 -3.37 -9.10
CA ILE A 143 3.11 -2.66 -7.97
C ILE A 143 2.62 -3.33 -6.70
N ARG A 144 3.54 -3.77 -5.85
CA ARG A 144 3.25 -4.29 -4.53
C ARG A 144 3.40 -3.19 -3.50
N VAL A 145 2.41 -3.04 -2.63
CA VAL A 145 2.43 -2.10 -1.51
C VAL A 145 2.20 -2.87 -0.23
N GLU A 146 3.09 -2.71 0.71
CA GLU A 146 3.01 -3.28 2.06
C GLU A 146 2.82 -2.12 3.04
N GLU A 147 1.78 -2.19 3.89
CA GLU A 147 1.42 -1.14 4.83
C GLU A 147 1.24 -1.75 6.22
N ALA A 148 1.99 -1.25 7.20
CA ALA A 148 1.91 -1.70 8.59
C ALA A 148 1.07 -0.72 9.41
N PHE A 149 -0.09 -1.17 9.86
CA PHE A 149 -1.06 -0.41 10.64
C PHE A 149 -0.92 -0.76 12.12
N PRO A 150 -0.43 0.14 12.99
CA PRO A 150 -0.37 -0.10 14.42
C PRO A 150 -1.77 -0.41 14.98
N ILE A 151 -1.92 -1.49 15.78
CA ILE A 151 -3.23 -1.88 16.34
C ILE A 151 -3.71 -0.84 17.35
N LYS A 152 -2.79 -0.36 18.19
CA LYS A 152 -3.06 0.70 19.18
C LYS A 152 -2.77 2.07 18.55
N ASN A 153 -3.77 2.63 17.89
CA ASN A 153 -3.67 3.94 17.23
C ASN A 153 -5.06 4.58 17.15
N ASN A 154 -5.10 5.89 17.10
CA ASN A 154 -6.34 6.62 16.81
C ASN A 154 -6.55 6.68 15.30
N TYR A 155 -7.62 6.07 14.80
CA TYR A 155 -8.00 6.01 13.39
C TYR A 155 -9.32 6.75 13.09
N ASP A 156 -9.75 7.63 14.00
CA ASP A 156 -11.00 8.41 13.86
C ASP A 156 -10.86 9.57 12.88
#